data_06e8318a86335f1454bb942cae9b4f12
#
_entry.id   06e8318a86335f1454bb942cae9b4f12
#
_cell.length_a   1.000
_cell.length_b   1.000
_cell.length_c   1.000
_cell.angle_alpha   90.00
_cell.angle_beta   90.00
_cell.angle_gamma   90.00
#
_symmetry.space_group_name_H-M   'P 1'
#
loop_
_entity.id
_entity.type
_entity.pdbx_description
1 polymer ?
#
loop_
_entity_poly.entity_id
_entity_poly.type
_entity_poly.pdbx_seq_one_letter_code
_entity_poly.pdbx_strand_id
1 'polypeptide(L)'
;LGEGEETMLELVKFLINQQNSDELKHIKSIAYLDKAEQMQLTEARALLKQIDVLPMPNRKKINMQLYFDVWKKHHGQSVVSVSTMRGCPYTCKWCSRAVYGQTYRRKSAKLVVDEMEYLKQTYQPDAIWFVDDVFTVSHKWMKEFADEVAARKLVFPYEIITRADRLNEEVIDLLKASGCFRVWIGAESGSQKIIDAMDRRVDVNVVREMIQLAQKKG
;
A
#
# COMPACT_ATOMS: atom_id res chain seq x y z
N LEU A 1 17.53 5.72 -0.73
CA LEU A 1 16.66 6.77 -0.25
C LEU A 1 15.42 6.89 -1.13
N GLY A 2 14.21 7.06 -0.57
CA GLY A 2 12.97 7.12 -1.34
C GLY A 2 12.57 5.78 -1.97
N GLU A 3 12.04 5.80 -3.20
CA GLU A 3 11.68 4.60 -3.96
C GLU A 3 12.93 3.89 -4.48
N GLY A 4 13.05 2.61 -4.17
CA GLY A 4 14.31 1.89 -4.34
C GLY A 4 14.47 1.09 -5.62
N GLU A 5 13.44 0.86 -6.41
CA GLU A 5 13.46 -0.13 -7.50
C GLU A 5 14.51 0.20 -8.58
N GLU A 6 14.46 1.40 -9.13
CA GLU A 6 15.43 1.83 -10.14
C GLU A 6 16.83 2.01 -9.55
N THR A 7 16.91 2.62 -8.36
CA THR A 7 18.17 2.83 -7.64
C THR A 7 18.88 1.51 -7.34
N MET A 8 18.13 0.51 -6.86
CA MET A 8 18.68 -0.82 -6.59
C MET A 8 19.14 -1.52 -7.87
N LEU A 9 18.38 -1.39 -8.96
CA LEU A 9 18.77 -1.95 -10.26
C LEU A 9 20.09 -1.34 -10.77
N GLU A 10 20.24 0.00 -10.68
CA GLU A 10 21.47 0.70 -11.07
C GLU A 10 22.64 0.29 -10.18
N LEU A 11 22.43 0.23 -8.85
CA LEU A 11 23.47 -0.17 -7.90
C LEU A 11 23.93 -1.61 -8.13
N VAL A 12 23.02 -2.55 -8.36
CA VAL A 12 23.35 -3.95 -8.66
C VAL A 12 24.14 -4.05 -9.97
N LYS A 13 23.74 -3.33 -11.02
CA LYS A 13 24.50 -3.28 -12.30
C LYS A 13 25.89 -2.72 -12.08
N PHE A 14 26.02 -1.65 -11.30
CA PHE A 14 27.31 -1.06 -10.93
C PHE A 14 28.23 -2.08 -10.26
N LEU A 15 27.72 -2.81 -9.25
CA LEU A 15 28.50 -3.81 -8.51
C LEU A 15 28.91 -5.01 -9.38
N ILE A 16 28.03 -5.51 -10.24
CA ILE A 16 28.33 -6.63 -11.15
C ILE A 16 29.41 -6.24 -12.16
N ASN A 17 29.35 -5.01 -12.68
CA ASN A 17 30.31 -4.54 -13.68
C ASN A 17 31.62 -4.07 -13.05
N GLN A 18 31.82 -4.20 -11.75
CA GLN A 18 33.02 -3.81 -11.00
C GLN A 18 33.53 -2.38 -11.35
N GLN A 19 32.58 -1.45 -11.46
CA GLN A 19 32.87 -0.05 -11.76
C GLN A 19 33.68 0.62 -10.64
N ASN A 20 34.38 1.68 -10.95
CA ASN A 20 35.14 2.45 -9.96
C ASN A 20 34.20 3.08 -8.95
N SER A 21 34.53 3.01 -7.65
CA SER A 21 33.74 3.60 -6.56
C SER A 21 33.44 5.11 -6.75
N ASP A 22 34.29 5.82 -7.50
CA ASP A 22 34.06 7.23 -7.81
C ASP A 22 32.84 7.47 -8.71
N GLU A 23 32.34 6.43 -9.37
CA GLU A 23 31.12 6.49 -10.20
C GLU A 23 29.82 6.36 -9.39
N LEU A 24 29.88 5.97 -8.10
CA LEU A 24 28.70 5.91 -7.22
C LEU A 24 27.94 7.23 -7.14
N LYS A 25 28.63 8.36 -7.28
CA LYS A 25 28.03 9.70 -7.32
C LYS A 25 26.99 9.90 -8.42
N HIS A 26 27.00 9.07 -9.45
CA HIS A 26 26.05 9.14 -10.57
C HIS A 26 24.78 8.31 -10.33
N ILE A 27 24.78 7.41 -9.33
CA ILE A 27 23.59 6.65 -8.95
C ILE A 27 22.72 7.53 -8.04
N LYS A 28 21.52 7.86 -8.48
CA LYS A 28 20.61 8.71 -7.72
C LYS A 28 20.03 8.00 -6.48
N SER A 29 19.74 8.79 -5.45
CA SER A 29 19.07 8.35 -4.21
C SER A 29 19.82 7.32 -3.39
N ILE A 30 21.15 7.37 -3.37
CA ILE A 30 21.98 6.57 -2.46
C ILE A 30 22.70 7.45 -1.42
N ALA A 31 23.07 6.81 -0.32
CA ALA A 31 24.04 7.30 0.63
C ALA A 31 25.22 6.30 0.66
N TYR A 32 26.45 6.76 0.59
CA TYR A 32 27.64 5.92 0.62
C TYR A 32 28.80 6.62 1.32
N LEU A 33 29.79 5.86 1.75
CA LEU A 33 31.05 6.42 2.25
C LEU A 33 32.04 6.54 1.10
N ASP A 34 32.66 7.70 0.97
CA ASP A 34 33.76 7.91 0.01
C ASP A 34 35.11 7.32 0.53
N LYS A 35 36.18 7.49 -0.24
CA LYS A 35 37.53 6.99 0.12
C LYS A 35 38.08 7.62 1.41
N ALA A 36 37.56 8.78 1.83
CA ALA A 36 37.94 9.46 3.05
C ALA A 36 36.98 9.14 4.22
N GLU A 37 36.13 8.09 4.06
CA GLU A 37 35.10 7.67 5.03
C GLU A 37 34.08 8.76 5.35
N GLN A 38 33.89 9.72 4.45
CA GLN A 38 32.88 10.75 4.60
C GLN A 38 31.58 10.33 3.93
N MET A 39 30.44 10.56 4.62
CA MET A 39 29.12 10.23 4.08
C MET A 39 28.76 11.18 2.94
N GLN A 40 28.50 10.61 1.79
CA GLN A 40 28.03 11.29 0.59
C GLN A 40 26.56 10.95 0.33
N LEU A 41 25.79 11.97 -0.06
CA LEU A 41 24.39 11.83 -0.49
C LEU A 41 24.33 12.23 -1.97
N THR A 42 23.75 11.37 -2.79
CA THR A 42 23.56 11.69 -4.21
C THR A 42 22.23 12.41 -4.43
N GLU A 43 22.09 12.98 -5.64
CA GLU A 43 20.85 13.65 -6.05
C GLU A 43 19.63 12.74 -5.86
N ALA A 44 18.54 13.32 -5.34
CA ALA A 44 17.29 12.60 -5.16
C ALA A 44 16.68 12.19 -6.53
N ARG A 45 16.19 10.96 -6.62
CA ARG A 45 15.46 10.48 -7.80
C ARG A 45 14.02 11.01 -7.76
N ALA A 46 13.51 11.40 -8.92
CA ALA A 46 12.10 11.74 -9.06
C ALA A 46 11.22 10.50 -8.77
N LEU A 47 10.08 10.72 -8.13
CA LEU A 47 9.13 9.64 -7.86
C LEU A 47 8.57 9.05 -9.15
N LEU A 48 8.41 7.74 -9.19
CA LEU A 48 7.86 7.02 -10.33
C LEU A 48 6.40 7.41 -10.54
N LYS A 49 6.07 8.08 -11.65
CA LYS A 49 4.72 8.60 -11.91
C LYS A 49 3.68 7.47 -12.11
N GLN A 50 4.06 6.44 -12.85
CA GLN A 50 3.19 5.29 -13.15
C GLN A 50 3.77 4.04 -12.49
N ILE A 51 3.09 3.50 -11.49
CA ILE A 51 3.56 2.32 -10.75
C ILE A 51 3.16 1.00 -11.42
N ASP A 52 2.33 1.04 -12.44
CA ASP A 52 1.96 -0.14 -13.25
C ASP A 52 3.12 -0.72 -14.05
N VAL A 53 4.18 0.08 -14.28
CA VAL A 53 5.40 -0.41 -14.95
C VAL A 53 6.26 -1.32 -14.07
N LEU A 54 6.01 -1.32 -12.77
CA LEU A 54 6.74 -2.16 -11.84
C LEU A 54 6.28 -3.62 -11.96
N PRO A 55 7.22 -4.56 -11.98
CA PRO A 55 6.87 -5.97 -11.96
C PRO A 55 6.18 -6.36 -10.66
N MET A 56 5.38 -7.42 -10.71
CA MET A 56 4.85 -8.05 -9.51
C MET A 56 5.99 -8.50 -8.58
N PRO A 57 5.87 -8.32 -7.25
CA PRO A 57 6.91 -8.76 -6.31
C PRO A 57 7.22 -10.25 -6.45
N ASN A 58 8.51 -10.58 -6.60
CA ASN A 58 8.95 -11.97 -6.74
C ASN A 58 9.00 -12.68 -5.40
N ARG A 59 7.85 -13.11 -4.90
CA ARG A 59 7.71 -13.81 -3.62
C ARG A 59 8.33 -15.22 -3.59
N LYS A 60 8.72 -15.78 -4.76
CA LYS A 60 9.45 -17.07 -4.83
C LYS A 60 10.85 -17.03 -4.21
N LYS A 61 11.39 -15.82 -3.98
CA LYS A 61 12.70 -15.61 -3.34
C LYS A 61 12.66 -15.64 -1.82
N ILE A 62 11.48 -15.72 -1.22
CA ILE A 62 11.29 -15.83 0.24
C ILE A 62 10.47 -17.07 0.55
N ASN A 63 10.67 -17.61 1.76
CA ASN A 63 9.88 -18.74 2.22
C ASN A 63 8.51 -18.27 2.72
N MET A 64 7.56 -18.11 1.80
CA MET A 64 6.20 -17.66 2.11
C MET A 64 5.49 -18.58 3.11
N GLN A 65 5.72 -19.91 3.01
CA GLN A 65 5.06 -20.87 3.89
C GLN A 65 5.44 -20.64 5.36
N LEU A 66 6.72 -20.33 5.64
CA LEU A 66 7.15 -20.03 7.01
C LEU A 66 6.39 -18.82 7.60
N TYR A 67 6.17 -17.77 6.83
CA TYR A 67 5.38 -16.61 7.26
C TYR A 67 3.93 -16.99 7.52
N PHE A 68 3.32 -17.79 6.64
CA PHE A 68 1.94 -18.22 6.79
C PHE A 68 1.74 -19.10 8.01
N ASP A 69 2.64 -20.05 8.27
CA ASP A 69 2.56 -20.95 9.42
C ASP A 69 2.66 -20.17 10.74
N VAL A 70 3.61 -19.23 10.83
CA VAL A 70 3.78 -18.38 12.01
C VAL A 70 2.55 -17.49 12.20
N TRP A 71 2.07 -16.86 11.13
CA TRP A 71 0.89 -15.98 11.20
C TRP A 71 -0.36 -16.76 11.61
N LYS A 72 -0.58 -17.91 11.00
CA LYS A 72 -1.71 -18.79 11.32
C LYS A 72 -1.67 -19.29 12.75
N LYS A 73 -0.48 -19.66 13.27
CA LYS A 73 -0.29 -20.08 14.66
C LYS A 73 -0.70 -19.00 15.66
N HIS A 74 -0.41 -17.73 15.39
CA HIS A 74 -0.63 -16.63 16.32
C HIS A 74 -1.95 -15.88 16.10
N HIS A 75 -2.51 -15.90 14.90
CA HIS A 75 -3.69 -15.12 14.50
C HIS A 75 -4.84 -15.95 13.94
N GLY A 76 -4.69 -17.28 13.85
CA GLY A 76 -5.73 -18.20 13.39
C GLY A 76 -5.90 -18.27 11.86
N GLN A 77 -5.25 -17.39 11.12
CA GLN A 77 -5.34 -17.33 9.64
C GLN A 77 -3.99 -16.90 9.04
N SER A 78 -3.70 -17.34 7.83
CA SER A 78 -2.56 -16.88 7.05
C SER A 78 -2.93 -15.64 6.23
N VAL A 79 -2.10 -14.60 6.27
CA VAL A 79 -2.37 -13.34 5.56
C VAL A 79 -1.16 -12.93 4.73
N VAL A 80 -1.41 -12.42 3.52
CA VAL A 80 -0.37 -11.84 2.67
C VAL A 80 -0.62 -10.34 2.46
N SER A 81 0.44 -9.54 2.58
CA SER A 81 0.37 -8.10 2.34
C SER A 81 0.46 -7.78 0.85
N VAL A 82 -0.40 -6.88 0.39
CA VAL A 82 -0.40 -6.31 -0.97
C VAL A 82 -0.53 -4.80 -0.88
N SER A 83 0.31 -4.07 -1.61
CA SER A 83 0.19 -2.62 -1.75
C SER A 83 -0.32 -2.28 -3.14
N THR A 84 -1.39 -1.49 -3.20
CA THR A 84 -2.00 -1.05 -4.46
C THR A 84 -1.69 0.39 -4.80
N MET A 85 -1.20 1.17 -3.81
CA MET A 85 -0.89 2.59 -4.00
C MET A 85 0.40 2.99 -3.30
N ARG A 86 0.91 4.17 -3.68
CA ARG A 86 2.05 4.83 -3.05
C ARG A 86 1.71 6.28 -2.75
N GLY A 87 2.03 6.69 -1.52
CA GLY A 87 1.77 8.02 -1.00
C GLY A 87 0.31 8.20 -0.56
N CYS A 88 0.12 9.25 0.23
CA CYS A 88 -1.18 9.63 0.75
C CYS A 88 -1.42 11.11 0.40
N PRO A 89 -2.56 11.48 -0.23
CA PRO A 89 -2.81 12.86 -0.64
C PRO A 89 -3.18 13.81 0.51
N TYR A 90 -3.35 13.27 1.72
CA TYR A 90 -3.81 14.04 2.88
C TYR A 90 -2.64 14.67 3.64
N THR A 91 -2.94 15.72 4.42
CA THR A 91 -1.97 16.58 5.10
C THR A 91 -1.94 16.43 6.62
N CYS A 92 -2.46 15.33 7.17
CA CYS A 92 -2.49 15.09 8.61
C CYS A 92 -1.12 15.36 9.25
N LYS A 93 -1.09 16.18 10.31
CA LYS A 93 0.16 16.70 10.89
C LYS A 93 1.03 15.64 11.54
N TRP A 94 0.46 14.57 12.07
CA TRP A 94 1.16 13.52 12.80
C TRP A 94 1.65 12.38 11.91
N CYS A 95 1.22 12.35 10.63
CA CYS A 95 1.51 11.24 9.73
C CYS A 95 2.89 11.38 9.07
N SER A 96 3.70 10.31 9.10
CA SER A 96 4.96 10.25 8.38
C SER A 96 4.72 10.04 6.88
N ARG A 97 5.38 10.87 6.05
CA ARG A 97 5.34 10.79 4.59
C ARG A 97 6.74 10.67 3.98
N ALA A 98 7.65 10.10 4.75
CA ALA A 98 9.08 10.14 4.44
C ALA A 98 9.46 9.41 3.14
N VAL A 99 8.75 8.34 2.76
CA VAL A 99 9.12 7.51 1.60
C VAL A 99 8.44 7.97 0.32
N TYR A 100 7.10 8.06 0.32
CA TYR A 100 6.33 8.31 -0.89
C TYR A 100 5.81 9.75 -1.02
N GLY A 101 6.04 10.58 0.00
CA GLY A 101 5.61 11.98 0.02
C GLY A 101 4.10 12.16 0.04
N GLN A 102 3.67 13.42 -0.14
CA GLN A 102 2.28 13.79 -0.31
C GLN A 102 1.87 13.61 -1.77
N THR A 103 1.69 12.36 -2.17
CA THR A 103 1.35 11.97 -3.55
C THR A 103 0.22 10.95 -3.54
N TYR A 104 -0.36 10.70 -4.71
CA TYR A 104 -1.29 9.61 -4.92
C TYR A 104 -1.01 8.95 -6.26
N ARG A 105 -0.44 7.77 -6.22
CA ARG A 105 -0.13 6.95 -7.40
C ARG A 105 -0.62 5.54 -7.12
N ARG A 106 -1.38 4.98 -8.02
CA ARG A 106 -2.07 3.72 -7.79
C ARG A 106 -1.92 2.77 -8.97
N LYS A 107 -1.77 1.48 -8.68
CA LYS A 107 -1.86 0.41 -9.69
C LYS A 107 -3.27 0.38 -10.29
N SER A 108 -3.38 0.04 -11.57
CA SER A 108 -4.67 -0.25 -12.19
C SER A 108 -5.39 -1.39 -11.46
N ALA A 109 -6.71 -1.34 -11.43
CA ALA A 109 -7.53 -2.38 -10.82
C ALA A 109 -7.22 -3.76 -11.38
N LYS A 110 -7.03 -3.84 -12.70
CA LYS A 110 -6.66 -5.08 -13.39
C LYS A 110 -5.38 -5.70 -12.82
N LEU A 111 -4.29 -4.94 -12.69
CA LEU A 111 -3.03 -5.48 -12.17
C LEU A 111 -3.11 -5.90 -10.71
N VAL A 112 -3.94 -5.21 -9.91
CA VAL A 112 -4.18 -5.62 -8.52
C VAL A 112 -4.92 -6.95 -8.48
N VAL A 113 -5.93 -7.13 -9.31
CA VAL A 113 -6.69 -8.40 -9.38
C VAL A 113 -5.85 -9.52 -10.00
N ASP A 114 -4.96 -9.21 -10.97
CA ASP A 114 -3.95 -10.17 -11.48
C ASP A 114 -3.05 -10.68 -10.34
N GLU A 115 -2.58 -9.79 -9.45
CA GLU A 115 -1.78 -10.14 -8.28
C GLU A 115 -2.58 -10.97 -7.27
N MET A 116 -3.83 -10.62 -7.00
CA MET A 116 -4.72 -11.40 -6.13
C MET A 116 -4.92 -12.82 -6.65
N GLU A 117 -5.22 -12.97 -7.93
CA GLU A 117 -5.41 -14.28 -8.58
C GLU A 117 -4.15 -15.14 -8.50
N TYR A 118 -2.99 -14.55 -8.82
CA TYR A 118 -1.69 -15.21 -8.68
C TYR A 118 -1.43 -15.69 -7.25
N LEU A 119 -1.69 -14.85 -6.25
CA LEU A 119 -1.51 -15.19 -4.83
C LEU A 119 -2.42 -16.34 -4.41
N LYS A 120 -3.69 -16.29 -4.83
CA LYS A 120 -4.67 -17.34 -4.53
C LYS A 120 -4.26 -18.68 -5.15
N GLN A 121 -3.82 -18.67 -6.41
CA GLN A 121 -3.45 -19.90 -7.13
C GLN A 121 -2.11 -20.48 -6.65
N THR A 122 -1.13 -19.62 -6.32
CA THR A 122 0.24 -20.06 -6.05
C THR A 122 0.50 -20.35 -4.57
N TYR A 123 -0.06 -19.55 -3.66
CA TYR A 123 0.27 -19.60 -2.25
C TYR A 123 -0.91 -19.93 -1.34
N GLN A 124 -2.15 -19.70 -1.81
CA GLN A 124 -3.39 -20.03 -1.11
C GLN A 124 -3.46 -19.48 0.34
N PRO A 125 -3.10 -18.21 0.60
CA PRO A 125 -3.32 -17.63 1.92
C PRO A 125 -4.81 -17.51 2.21
N ASP A 126 -5.18 -17.46 3.49
CA ASP A 126 -6.57 -17.34 3.91
C ASP A 126 -7.14 -15.95 3.57
N ALA A 127 -6.31 -14.89 3.61
CA ALA A 127 -6.73 -13.53 3.30
C ALA A 127 -5.59 -12.64 2.75
N ILE A 128 -5.95 -11.48 2.22
CA ILE A 128 -5.06 -10.38 1.86
C ILE A 128 -5.21 -9.24 2.85
N TRP A 129 -4.11 -8.64 3.25
CA TRP A 129 -4.08 -7.33 3.87
C TRP A 129 -3.58 -6.30 2.87
N PHE A 130 -4.49 -5.41 2.42
CA PHE A 130 -4.09 -4.26 1.64
C PHE A 130 -3.47 -3.20 2.57
N VAL A 131 -2.16 -3.02 2.45
CA VAL A 131 -1.35 -2.15 3.32
C VAL A 131 -1.31 -0.70 2.84
N ASP A 132 -2.30 -0.28 2.09
CA ASP A 132 -2.42 1.09 1.60
C ASP A 132 -2.80 2.04 2.75
N ASP A 133 -2.27 3.27 2.74
CA ASP A 133 -2.61 4.29 3.75
C ASP A 133 -4.11 4.64 3.75
N VAL A 134 -4.74 4.67 2.58
CA VAL A 134 -6.18 4.91 2.39
C VAL A 134 -6.68 4.17 1.15
N PHE A 135 -7.22 2.99 1.32
CA PHE A 135 -7.63 2.15 0.19
C PHE A 135 -8.71 2.77 -0.69
N THR A 136 -9.65 3.52 -0.12
CA THR A 136 -10.83 4.06 -0.82
C THR A 136 -10.69 5.52 -1.28
N VAL A 137 -9.46 6.02 -1.53
CA VAL A 137 -9.24 7.40 -2.03
C VAL A 137 -10.04 7.70 -3.29
N SER A 138 -10.08 6.77 -4.24
CA SER A 138 -10.78 6.92 -5.51
C SER A 138 -11.97 5.96 -5.61
N HIS A 139 -13.19 6.49 -5.55
CA HIS A 139 -14.41 5.70 -5.72
C HIS A 139 -14.52 5.12 -7.15
N LYS A 140 -14.06 5.84 -8.16
CA LYS A 140 -13.97 5.30 -9.53
C LYS A 140 -13.10 4.04 -9.57
N TRP A 141 -11.92 4.08 -8.97
CA TRP A 141 -11.04 2.93 -8.91
C TRP A 141 -11.66 1.77 -8.11
N MET A 142 -12.38 2.08 -7.02
CA MET A 142 -13.09 1.05 -6.24
C MET A 142 -14.12 0.31 -7.07
N LYS A 143 -14.87 1.05 -7.93
CA LYS A 143 -15.82 0.42 -8.85
C LYS A 143 -15.09 -0.47 -9.88
N GLU A 144 -14.03 0.03 -10.51
CA GLU A 144 -13.21 -0.72 -11.46
C GLU A 144 -12.65 -2.01 -10.83
N PHE A 145 -12.18 -1.92 -9.57
CA PHE A 145 -11.67 -3.07 -8.82
C PHE A 145 -12.77 -4.10 -8.52
N ALA A 146 -13.93 -3.67 -8.03
CA ALA A 146 -15.04 -4.56 -7.75
C ALA A 146 -15.58 -5.23 -9.03
N ASP A 147 -15.68 -4.48 -10.13
CA ASP A 147 -16.09 -4.99 -11.44
C ASP A 147 -15.10 -6.06 -11.94
N GLU A 148 -13.80 -5.84 -11.79
CA GLU A 148 -12.75 -6.79 -12.21
C GLU A 148 -12.77 -8.07 -11.37
N VAL A 149 -12.95 -7.95 -10.04
CA VAL A 149 -13.13 -9.10 -9.14
C VAL A 149 -14.37 -9.91 -9.51
N ALA A 150 -15.49 -9.24 -9.78
CA ALA A 150 -16.73 -9.88 -10.16
C ALA A 150 -16.63 -10.59 -11.53
N ALA A 151 -16.02 -9.94 -12.53
CA ALA A 151 -15.83 -10.49 -13.88
C ALA A 151 -15.02 -11.80 -13.85
N ARG A 152 -14.04 -11.91 -12.95
CA ARG A 152 -13.24 -13.14 -12.77
C ARG A 152 -13.83 -14.12 -11.76
N LYS A 153 -14.94 -13.77 -11.11
CA LYS A 153 -15.51 -14.54 -10.00
C LYS A 153 -14.48 -14.84 -8.90
N LEU A 154 -13.56 -13.90 -8.69
CA LEU A 154 -12.46 -14.03 -7.76
C LEU A 154 -12.86 -13.45 -6.41
N VAL A 155 -13.67 -14.19 -5.63
CA VAL A 155 -13.91 -13.82 -4.23
C VAL A 155 -12.73 -14.32 -3.39
N PHE A 156 -11.93 -13.36 -2.90
CA PHE A 156 -10.79 -13.62 -2.02
C PHE A 156 -10.89 -12.69 -0.81
N PRO A 157 -10.97 -13.22 0.44
CA PRO A 157 -11.13 -12.39 1.62
C PRO A 157 -10.00 -11.37 1.75
N TYR A 158 -10.33 -10.12 2.07
CA TYR A 158 -9.31 -9.11 2.30
C TYR A 158 -9.74 -8.07 3.34
N GLU A 159 -8.76 -7.41 3.93
CA GLU A 159 -8.95 -6.28 4.83
C GLU A 159 -8.21 -5.04 4.32
N ILE A 160 -8.71 -3.87 4.70
CA ILE A 160 -8.19 -2.57 4.26
C ILE A 160 -8.06 -1.59 5.42
N ILE A 161 -7.22 -0.55 5.20
CA ILE A 161 -7.20 0.66 6.02
C ILE A 161 -7.80 1.80 5.19
N THR A 162 -8.65 2.62 5.81
CA THR A 162 -9.20 3.79 5.13
C THR A 162 -9.61 4.90 6.09
N ARG A 163 -10.06 6.02 5.52
CA ARG A 163 -10.66 7.16 6.22
C ARG A 163 -12.18 7.08 6.11
N ALA A 164 -12.87 7.50 7.15
CA ALA A 164 -14.34 7.51 7.16
C ALA A 164 -14.94 8.41 6.07
N ASP A 165 -14.31 9.57 5.79
CA ASP A 165 -14.75 10.51 4.75
C ASP A 165 -14.49 10.00 3.32
N ARG A 166 -13.96 8.79 3.17
CA ARG A 166 -13.79 8.06 1.90
C ARG A 166 -14.69 6.83 1.81
N LEU A 167 -15.61 6.71 2.73
CA LEU A 167 -16.69 5.72 2.71
C LEU A 167 -18.02 6.42 2.39
N ASN A 168 -18.89 5.69 1.77
CA ASN A 168 -20.31 5.94 1.61
C ASN A 168 -21.00 4.58 1.39
N GLU A 169 -22.30 4.56 1.27
CA GLU A 169 -23.07 3.32 1.13
C GLU A 169 -22.61 2.51 -0.10
N GLU A 170 -22.45 3.15 -1.25
CA GLU A 170 -22.01 2.50 -2.50
C GLU A 170 -20.62 1.87 -2.33
N VAL A 171 -19.65 2.59 -1.75
CA VAL A 171 -18.28 2.07 -1.53
C VAL A 171 -18.28 0.90 -0.57
N ILE A 172 -19.09 0.93 0.49
CA ILE A 172 -19.22 -0.18 1.44
C ILE A 172 -19.81 -1.41 0.74
N ASP A 173 -20.83 -1.23 -0.11
CA ASP A 173 -21.41 -2.33 -0.88
C ASP A 173 -20.42 -2.93 -1.88
N LEU A 174 -19.62 -2.09 -2.56
CA LEU A 174 -18.53 -2.55 -3.46
C LEU A 174 -17.47 -3.34 -2.70
N LEU A 175 -17.05 -2.86 -1.52
CA LEU A 175 -16.10 -3.56 -0.66
C LEU A 175 -16.63 -4.94 -0.26
N LYS A 176 -17.86 -5.00 0.22
CA LYS A 176 -18.50 -6.26 0.62
C LYS A 176 -18.60 -7.23 -0.58
N ALA A 177 -19.11 -6.76 -1.71
CA ALA A 177 -19.28 -7.57 -2.92
C ALA A 177 -17.95 -8.13 -3.47
N SER A 178 -16.84 -7.41 -3.27
CA SER A 178 -15.50 -7.84 -3.71
C SER A 178 -14.73 -8.68 -2.70
N GLY A 179 -15.31 -8.95 -1.50
CA GLY A 179 -14.73 -9.87 -0.51
C GLY A 179 -14.06 -9.19 0.69
N CYS A 180 -14.25 -7.89 0.90
CA CYS A 180 -13.76 -7.21 2.09
C CYS A 180 -14.52 -7.69 3.33
N PHE A 181 -13.79 -8.27 4.30
CA PHE A 181 -14.38 -8.73 5.56
C PHE A 181 -14.08 -7.80 6.75
N ARG A 182 -13.11 -6.89 6.59
CA ARG A 182 -12.73 -5.95 7.65
C ARG A 182 -12.24 -4.62 7.10
N VAL A 183 -12.74 -3.54 7.68
CA VAL A 183 -12.31 -2.17 7.39
C VAL A 183 -11.73 -1.54 8.65
N TRP A 184 -10.45 -1.19 8.59
CA TRP A 184 -9.77 -0.41 9.62
C TRP A 184 -9.99 1.07 9.35
N ILE A 185 -10.74 1.75 10.21
CA ILE A 185 -11.05 3.17 10.04
C ILE A 185 -10.17 3.98 10.99
N GLY A 186 -9.34 4.86 10.43
CA GLY A 186 -8.57 5.81 11.19
C GLY A 186 -9.47 6.89 11.81
N ALA A 187 -10.12 6.59 12.93
CA ALA A 187 -10.98 7.53 13.66
C ALA A 187 -10.16 8.55 14.48
N GLU A 188 -9.01 8.15 15.00
CA GLU A 188 -8.02 8.89 15.81
C GLU A 188 -8.57 9.43 17.13
N SER A 189 -9.70 10.15 17.13
CA SER A 189 -10.34 10.71 18.32
C SER A 189 -11.85 10.88 18.16
N GLY A 190 -12.58 10.75 19.27
CA GLY A 190 -14.00 11.12 19.35
C GLY A 190 -14.24 12.62 19.58
N SER A 191 -13.19 13.43 19.68
CA SER A 191 -13.25 14.88 19.90
C SER A 191 -12.93 15.65 18.61
N GLN A 192 -13.88 16.48 18.15
CA GLN A 192 -13.66 17.33 16.97
C GLN A 192 -12.45 18.26 17.16
N LYS A 193 -12.30 18.84 18.34
CA LYS A 193 -11.16 19.71 18.67
C LYS A 193 -9.80 19.03 18.44
N ILE A 194 -9.69 17.74 18.77
CA ILE A 194 -8.45 16.96 18.55
C ILE A 194 -8.28 16.66 17.06
N ILE A 195 -9.32 16.26 16.37
CA ILE A 195 -9.30 15.99 14.93
C ILE A 195 -8.87 17.24 14.14
N ASP A 196 -9.38 18.42 14.52
CA ASP A 196 -8.99 19.69 13.90
C ASP A 196 -7.52 20.03 14.19
N ALA A 197 -7.05 19.83 15.43
CA ALA A 197 -5.65 20.05 15.80
C ALA A 197 -4.68 19.13 15.00
N MET A 198 -5.12 17.93 14.63
CA MET A 198 -4.39 17.00 13.78
C MET A 198 -4.43 17.36 12.29
N ASP A 199 -5.15 18.41 11.90
CA ASP A 199 -5.43 18.77 10.49
C ASP A 199 -6.00 17.59 9.67
N ARG A 200 -6.85 16.80 10.32
CA ARG A 200 -7.39 15.61 9.68
C ARG A 200 -8.55 15.90 8.72
N ARG A 201 -9.25 17.03 8.91
CA ARG A 201 -10.35 17.52 8.07
C ARG A 201 -11.46 16.50 7.88
N VAL A 202 -11.89 15.90 8.98
CA VAL A 202 -12.99 14.93 9.03
C VAL A 202 -13.95 15.34 10.15
N ASP A 203 -15.25 15.26 9.91
CA ASP A 203 -16.28 15.42 10.94
C ASP A 203 -16.39 14.12 11.75
N VAL A 204 -16.33 14.23 13.08
CA VAL A 204 -16.46 13.09 14.00
C VAL A 204 -17.81 12.38 13.84
N ASN A 205 -18.90 13.12 13.48
CA ASN A 205 -20.20 12.51 13.25
C ASN A 205 -20.18 11.64 12.00
N VAL A 206 -19.55 12.09 10.92
CA VAL A 206 -19.32 11.27 9.70
C VAL A 206 -18.57 9.99 10.04
N VAL A 207 -17.56 10.06 10.92
CA VAL A 207 -16.84 8.86 11.38
C VAL A 207 -17.80 7.86 12.04
N ARG A 208 -18.65 8.33 12.95
CA ARG A 208 -19.64 7.50 13.65
C ARG A 208 -20.65 6.88 12.68
N GLU A 209 -21.20 7.69 11.77
CA GLU A 209 -22.15 7.24 10.76
C GLU A 209 -21.58 6.14 9.87
N MET A 210 -20.35 6.31 9.37
CA MET A 210 -19.72 5.34 8.49
C MET A 210 -19.37 4.04 9.21
N ILE A 211 -18.97 4.11 10.49
CA ILE A 211 -18.73 2.91 11.31
C ILE A 211 -20.06 2.14 11.49
N GLN A 212 -21.14 2.85 11.86
CA GLN A 212 -22.45 2.21 12.06
C GLN A 212 -22.99 1.62 10.75
N LEU A 213 -22.84 2.34 9.64
CA LEU A 213 -23.25 1.85 8.33
C LEU A 213 -22.47 0.60 7.91
N ALA A 214 -21.15 0.60 8.07
CA ALA A 214 -20.32 -0.56 7.77
C ALA A 214 -20.72 -1.78 8.63
N GLN A 215 -20.92 -1.58 9.94
CA GLN A 215 -21.39 -2.65 10.84
C GLN A 215 -22.78 -3.18 10.46
N LYS A 216 -23.70 -2.31 10.07
CA LYS A 216 -25.06 -2.72 9.63
C LYS A 216 -25.01 -3.54 8.35
N LYS A 217 -24.08 -3.25 7.48
CA LYS A 217 -23.90 -3.95 6.20
C LYS A 217 -23.14 -5.30 6.35
N GLY A 218 -22.50 -5.58 7.50
CA GLY A 218 -21.75 -6.81 7.80
C GLY A 218 -20.39 -6.83 7.17
#